data_f2f702fdf1039d0637c795a1b8bb0627
#
_entry.id   f2f702fdf1039d0637c795a1b8bb0627
#
_cell.length_a   1.000
_cell.length_b   1.000
_cell.length_c   1.000
_cell.angle_alpha   90.00
_cell.angle_beta   90.00
_cell.angle_gamma   90.00
#
_symmetry.space_group_name_H-M   'P 1'
#
loop_
_entity.id
_entity.type
_entity.pdbx_description
1 polymer ?
#
loop_
_entity_poly.entity_id
_entity_poly.type
_entity_poly.pdbx_seq_one_letter_code
_entity_poly.pdbx_strand_id
1 'polypeptide(L)'
;MHCVRKHTLIKLLSVGIFLLIFSTSGNAQGIKDTLLHEAVIYNGDTIESKTLDNIWLYTKMTDAQRAAYAKYNRLRNAVYVTYPFARRAGGIMNDINARLVTITSKSDRKSYIKSREKELKKEFSDPLTNLSVYQGKVLMKLINRETGNNCYEIIKEYKGGFNARFYQTVAFFFNSNLKQPYNASTDDAVIEKFVREVQRMYGYSDLPRNPAM
;
A
#
# COMPACT_ATOMS: atom_id res chain seq x y z
N MET A 1 52.47 76.21 23.83
CA MET A 1 52.54 74.82 24.38
C MET A 1 51.20 74.24 24.90
N HIS A 2 50.05 74.92 24.82
CA HIS A 2 48.77 74.41 25.37
C HIS A 2 47.92 73.59 24.38
N CYS A 3 48.15 73.70 23.04
CA CYS A 3 47.31 73.03 22.05
C CYS A 3 47.63 71.53 21.87
N VAL A 4 48.92 71.15 21.98
CA VAL A 4 49.35 69.74 21.80
C VAL A 4 48.86 68.82 22.98
N ARG A 5 48.72 69.39 24.15
CA ARG A 5 48.33 68.65 25.35
C ARG A 5 46.84 68.24 25.31
N LYS A 6 45.97 69.02 24.66
CA LYS A 6 44.56 68.71 24.52
C LYS A 6 44.29 67.56 23.53
N HIS A 7 45.05 67.51 22.45
CA HIS A 7 44.89 66.42 21.47
C HIS A 7 45.37 65.05 21.96
N THR A 8 46.40 65.03 22.77
CA THR A 8 46.85 63.78 23.43
C THR A 8 45.88 63.30 24.49
N LEU A 9 45.29 64.22 25.24
CA LEU A 9 44.26 63.84 26.24
C LEU A 9 42.98 63.30 25.59
N ILE A 10 42.54 63.87 24.47
CA ILE A 10 41.36 63.39 23.70
C ILE A 10 41.65 62.01 23.11
N LYS A 11 42.83 61.75 22.56
CA LYS A 11 43.24 60.45 22.06
C LYS A 11 43.31 59.38 23.14
N LEU A 12 43.84 59.72 24.30
CA LEU A 12 43.86 58.80 25.47
C LEU A 12 42.46 58.51 25.96
N LEU A 13 41.56 59.50 26.02
CA LEU A 13 40.16 59.30 26.40
C LEU A 13 39.42 58.45 25.40
N SER A 14 39.64 58.61 24.09
CA SER A 14 39.00 57.80 23.04
C SER A 14 39.47 56.34 23.07
N VAL A 15 40.75 56.07 23.35
CA VAL A 15 41.28 54.70 23.50
C VAL A 15 40.68 54.06 24.75
N GLY A 16 40.55 54.83 25.86
CA GLY A 16 39.92 54.33 27.11
C GLY A 16 38.46 53.97 26.93
N ILE A 17 37.70 54.79 26.20
CA ILE A 17 36.27 54.48 25.87
C ILE A 17 36.17 53.27 24.95
N PHE A 18 37.09 53.13 23.97
CA PHE A 18 37.11 51.99 23.07
C PHE A 18 37.42 50.67 23.78
N LEU A 19 38.35 50.69 24.75
CA LEU A 19 38.66 49.54 25.60
C LEU A 19 37.49 49.18 26.55
N LEU A 20 36.73 50.15 27.06
CA LEU A 20 35.54 49.90 27.89
C LEU A 20 34.38 49.29 27.12
N ILE A 21 34.24 49.60 25.84
CA ILE A 21 33.20 49.01 24.98
C ILE A 21 33.49 47.54 24.63
N PHE A 22 34.80 47.16 24.58
CA PHE A 22 35.16 45.77 24.28
C PHE A 22 35.12 44.84 25.49
N SER A 23 34.98 45.34 26.72
CA SER A 23 34.92 44.54 27.96
C SER A 23 33.50 44.09 28.30
N THR A 24 32.49 44.40 27.49
CA THR A 24 31.13 43.92 27.74
C THR A 24 30.88 42.60 27.04
N SER A 25 30.80 41.60 27.88
CA SER A 25 30.04 40.36 27.66
C SER A 25 30.67 39.24 26.87
N GLY A 26 31.54 38.53 27.51
CA GLY A 26 31.62 37.09 27.32
C GLY A 26 30.54 36.34 28.11
N ASN A 27 29.28 36.61 27.91
CA ASN A 27 28.22 35.64 28.28
C ASN A 27 28.12 34.60 27.16
N ALA A 28 29.13 33.75 27.07
CA ALA A 28 29.19 32.66 26.09
C ALA A 28 28.39 31.40 26.51
N GLN A 29 27.65 31.48 27.62
CA GLN A 29 26.80 30.33 28.04
C GLN A 29 25.36 30.82 28.19
N GLY A 30 24.58 30.63 27.12
CA GLY A 30 23.13 30.73 27.21
C GLY A 30 22.58 29.62 28.10
N ILE A 31 21.59 29.96 28.92
CA ILE A 31 20.84 29.04 29.80
C ILE A 31 20.29 27.81 29.09
N LYS A 32 20.50 27.70 27.75
CA LYS A 32 20.04 26.59 26.90
C LYS A 32 21.10 25.51 26.62
N ASP A 33 22.33 25.66 27.14
CA ASP A 33 23.39 24.66 26.95
C ASP A 33 23.43 23.59 28.08
N THR A 34 22.32 23.38 28.78
CA THR A 34 22.18 22.21 29.63
C THR A 34 21.90 21.01 28.77
N LEU A 35 22.94 20.27 28.41
CA LEU A 35 22.81 18.94 27.83
C LEU A 35 22.27 18.04 28.96
N LEU A 36 20.97 17.74 28.90
CA LEU A 36 20.37 16.72 29.74
C LEU A 36 20.84 15.35 29.22
N HIS A 37 21.83 14.80 29.89
CA HIS A 37 22.30 13.44 29.67
C HIS A 37 21.49 12.48 30.53
N GLU A 38 20.98 11.40 29.96
CA GLU A 38 20.48 10.28 30.73
C GLU A 38 21.65 9.64 31.46
N ALA A 39 21.48 9.34 32.74
CA ALA A 39 22.49 8.69 33.54
C ALA A 39 21.97 7.36 34.10
N VAL A 40 22.81 6.33 34.09
CA VAL A 40 22.50 5.00 34.64
C VAL A 40 23.42 4.73 35.80
N ILE A 41 22.89 4.18 36.92
CA ILE A 41 23.67 3.74 38.06
C ILE A 41 24.19 2.34 37.79
N TYR A 42 25.50 2.19 37.70
CA TYR A 42 26.17 0.91 37.52
C TYR A 42 27.20 0.70 38.64
N ASN A 43 27.05 -0.39 39.39
CA ASN A 43 27.89 -0.70 40.55
C ASN A 43 28.01 0.42 41.63
N GLY A 44 26.98 1.26 41.74
CA GLY A 44 26.97 2.39 42.69
C GLY A 44 27.50 3.70 42.12
N ASP A 45 28.08 3.69 40.93
CA ASP A 45 28.57 4.89 40.24
C ASP A 45 27.55 5.38 39.22
N THR A 46 27.43 6.68 39.06
CA THR A 46 26.58 7.31 38.06
C THR A 46 27.38 7.49 36.77
N ILE A 47 27.00 6.73 35.73
CA ILE A 47 27.65 6.78 34.43
C ILE A 47 26.70 7.48 33.43
N GLU A 48 27.27 8.37 32.61
CA GLU A 48 26.53 8.99 31.52
C GLU A 48 26.02 7.91 30.53
N SER A 49 24.73 7.94 30.27
CA SER A 49 24.09 7.04 29.32
C SER A 49 23.60 7.84 28.12
N LYS A 50 23.83 7.32 26.92
CA LYS A 50 23.31 7.88 25.70
C LYS A 50 22.69 6.77 24.87
N THR A 51 21.41 6.90 24.60
CA THR A 51 20.74 6.04 23.63
C THR A 51 21.22 6.40 22.23
N LEU A 52 21.88 5.46 21.56
CA LEU A 52 22.33 5.64 20.19
C LEU A 52 21.15 5.45 19.23
N ASP A 53 21.14 6.22 18.17
CA ASP A 53 20.18 6.02 17.07
C ASP A 53 20.34 4.63 16.45
N ASN A 54 19.22 4.08 15.99
CA ASN A 54 19.22 2.78 15.34
C ASN A 54 20.12 2.79 14.10
N ILE A 55 21.14 1.95 14.09
CA ILE A 55 21.99 1.76 12.93
C ILE A 55 21.38 0.63 12.07
N TRP A 56 21.00 0.96 10.85
CA TRP A 56 20.51 0.00 9.89
C TRP A 56 21.68 -0.64 9.15
N LEU A 57 21.93 -1.93 9.41
CA LEU A 57 22.93 -2.69 8.67
C LEU A 57 22.29 -3.33 7.44
N TYR A 58 22.74 -2.94 6.27
CA TYR A 58 22.31 -3.50 5.01
C TYR A 58 23.34 -4.52 4.50
N THR A 59 22.92 -5.77 4.41
CA THR A 59 23.73 -6.81 3.76
C THR A 59 23.37 -6.89 2.28
N LYS A 60 24.34 -7.10 1.42
CA LYS A 60 24.08 -7.33 -0.01
C LYS A 60 23.26 -8.61 -0.17
N MET A 61 22.08 -8.49 -0.75
CA MET A 61 21.20 -9.64 -1.01
C MET A 61 21.89 -10.66 -1.92
N THR A 62 21.74 -11.93 -1.61
CA THR A 62 22.09 -13.01 -2.52
C THR A 62 21.18 -13.01 -3.75
N ASP A 63 21.59 -13.66 -4.85
CA ASP A 63 20.76 -13.71 -6.06
C ASP A 63 19.43 -14.45 -5.80
N ALA A 64 19.44 -15.48 -4.96
CA ALA A 64 18.23 -16.19 -4.56
C ALA A 64 17.27 -15.28 -3.77
N GLN A 65 17.77 -14.49 -2.82
CA GLN A 65 16.96 -13.53 -2.07
C GLN A 65 16.40 -12.43 -2.99
N ARG A 66 17.20 -11.94 -3.93
CA ARG A 66 16.78 -10.96 -4.92
C ARG A 66 15.67 -11.48 -5.82
N ALA A 67 15.80 -12.72 -6.29
CA ALA A 67 14.78 -13.40 -7.08
C ALA A 67 13.48 -13.62 -6.30
N ALA A 68 13.58 -14.04 -5.03
CA ALA A 68 12.41 -14.19 -4.14
C ALA A 68 11.71 -12.85 -3.90
N TYR A 69 12.48 -11.80 -3.63
CA TYR A 69 11.95 -10.44 -3.43
C TYR A 69 11.28 -9.88 -4.70
N ALA A 70 11.86 -10.15 -5.87
CA ALA A 70 11.26 -9.76 -7.15
C ALA A 70 9.91 -10.46 -7.38
N LYS A 71 9.80 -11.76 -7.08
CA LYS A 71 8.52 -12.50 -7.14
C LYS A 71 7.49 -11.95 -6.18
N TYR A 72 7.89 -11.66 -4.95
CA TYR A 72 7.03 -11.07 -3.93
C TYR A 72 6.48 -9.69 -4.37
N ASN A 73 7.34 -8.82 -4.86
CA ASN A 73 6.94 -7.50 -5.34
C ASN A 73 6.06 -7.58 -6.60
N ARG A 74 6.36 -8.51 -7.51
CA ARG A 74 5.51 -8.74 -8.69
C ARG A 74 4.10 -9.15 -8.28
N LEU A 75 3.98 -10.05 -7.31
CA LEU A 75 2.67 -10.47 -6.79
C LEU A 75 1.96 -9.32 -6.08
N ARG A 76 2.66 -8.60 -5.21
CA ARG A 76 2.12 -7.42 -4.52
C ARG A 76 1.55 -6.41 -5.52
N ASN A 77 2.34 -6.02 -6.50
CA ASN A 77 1.90 -5.09 -7.54
C ASN A 77 0.69 -5.62 -8.33
N ALA A 78 0.68 -6.91 -8.66
CA ALA A 78 -0.46 -7.52 -9.34
C ALA A 78 -1.74 -7.43 -8.51
N VAL A 79 -1.67 -7.70 -7.19
CA VAL A 79 -2.83 -7.56 -6.29
C VAL A 79 -3.29 -6.10 -6.20
N TYR A 80 -2.37 -5.17 -6.03
CA TYR A 80 -2.70 -3.74 -5.93
C TYR A 80 -3.44 -3.21 -7.16
N VAL A 81 -2.97 -3.61 -8.35
CA VAL A 81 -3.59 -3.20 -9.62
C VAL A 81 -4.94 -3.87 -9.83
N THR A 82 -5.08 -5.15 -9.48
CA THR A 82 -6.25 -5.94 -9.85
C THR A 82 -7.34 -6.00 -8.80
N TYR A 83 -7.03 -5.75 -7.53
CA TYR A 83 -8.01 -5.85 -6.45
C TYR A 83 -9.22 -4.90 -6.58
N PRO A 84 -9.07 -3.62 -6.99
CA PRO A 84 -10.22 -2.76 -7.22
C PRO A 84 -11.20 -3.32 -8.27
N PHE A 85 -10.66 -3.92 -9.32
CA PHE A 85 -11.47 -4.57 -10.37
C PHE A 85 -12.14 -5.85 -9.86
N ALA A 86 -11.38 -6.68 -9.11
CA ALA A 86 -11.93 -7.90 -8.50
C ALA A 86 -13.10 -7.58 -7.56
N ARG A 87 -12.95 -6.54 -6.73
CA ARG A 87 -13.99 -6.10 -5.81
C ARG A 87 -15.24 -5.64 -6.54
N ARG A 88 -15.09 -4.84 -7.59
CA ARG A 88 -16.22 -4.38 -8.41
C ARG A 88 -16.91 -5.54 -9.11
N ALA A 89 -16.13 -6.45 -9.73
CA ALA A 89 -16.65 -7.65 -10.35
C ALA A 89 -17.37 -8.56 -9.33
N GLY A 90 -16.76 -8.76 -8.17
CA GLY A 90 -17.36 -9.52 -7.08
C GLY A 90 -18.70 -8.96 -6.61
N GLY A 91 -18.79 -7.65 -6.45
CA GLY A 91 -20.06 -6.98 -6.10
C GLY A 91 -21.15 -7.25 -7.13
N ILE A 92 -20.88 -7.01 -8.42
CA ILE A 92 -21.84 -7.27 -9.51
C ILE A 92 -22.25 -8.75 -9.56
N MET A 93 -21.29 -9.67 -9.40
CA MET A 93 -21.54 -11.11 -9.40
C MET A 93 -22.41 -11.54 -8.21
N ASN A 94 -22.15 -11.00 -7.01
CA ASN A 94 -22.95 -11.28 -5.83
C ASN A 94 -24.39 -10.75 -5.97
N ASP A 95 -24.56 -9.57 -6.56
CA ASP A 95 -25.90 -9.01 -6.89
C ASP A 95 -26.66 -9.89 -7.88
N ILE A 96 -25.95 -10.36 -8.92
CA ILE A 96 -26.54 -11.28 -9.90
C ILE A 96 -26.97 -12.58 -9.22
N ASN A 97 -26.11 -13.16 -8.41
CA ASN A 97 -26.42 -14.40 -7.68
C ASN A 97 -27.63 -14.22 -6.77
N ALA A 98 -27.65 -13.15 -5.97
CA ALA A 98 -28.78 -12.87 -5.08
C ALA A 98 -30.10 -12.79 -5.86
N ARG A 99 -30.09 -12.19 -7.04
CA ARG A 99 -31.30 -12.07 -7.87
C ARG A 99 -31.67 -13.38 -8.55
N LEU A 100 -30.69 -14.17 -8.98
CA LEU A 100 -30.93 -15.45 -9.65
C LEU A 100 -31.59 -16.48 -8.72
N VAL A 101 -31.37 -16.39 -7.41
CA VAL A 101 -32.07 -17.25 -6.43
C VAL A 101 -33.59 -17.03 -6.46
N THR A 102 -34.05 -15.82 -6.72
CA THR A 102 -35.48 -15.46 -6.75
C THR A 102 -36.16 -15.78 -8.08
N ILE A 103 -35.40 -16.09 -9.15
CA ILE A 103 -35.93 -16.36 -10.50
C ILE A 103 -35.95 -17.85 -10.75
N THR A 104 -37.16 -18.44 -10.82
CA THR A 104 -37.36 -19.87 -11.02
C THR A 104 -37.35 -20.26 -12.52
N SER A 105 -37.78 -19.35 -13.37
CA SER A 105 -37.84 -19.59 -14.84
C SER A 105 -36.46 -19.55 -15.47
N LYS A 106 -36.10 -20.61 -16.20
CA LYS A 106 -34.84 -20.70 -16.95
C LYS A 106 -34.71 -19.61 -18.04
N SER A 107 -35.81 -19.24 -18.67
CA SER A 107 -35.85 -18.17 -19.68
C SER A 107 -35.55 -16.81 -19.07
N ASP A 108 -36.18 -16.51 -17.90
CA ASP A 108 -36.05 -15.24 -17.24
C ASP A 108 -34.66 -15.09 -16.63
N ARG A 109 -34.09 -16.18 -16.08
CA ARG A 109 -32.67 -16.22 -15.65
C ARG A 109 -31.74 -15.83 -16.78
N LYS A 110 -31.92 -16.44 -17.97
CA LYS A 110 -31.10 -16.15 -19.15
C LYS A 110 -31.24 -14.70 -19.60
N SER A 111 -32.46 -14.17 -19.63
CA SER A 111 -32.74 -12.79 -19.99
C SER A 111 -32.13 -11.80 -19.01
N TYR A 112 -32.25 -12.08 -17.74
CA TYR A 112 -31.63 -11.26 -16.68
C TYR A 112 -30.11 -11.26 -16.78
N ILE A 113 -29.47 -12.42 -16.92
CA ILE A 113 -28.04 -12.57 -17.14
C ILE A 113 -27.60 -11.73 -18.35
N LYS A 114 -28.31 -11.84 -19.46
CA LYS A 114 -27.99 -11.08 -20.69
C LYS A 114 -28.09 -9.57 -20.51
N SER A 115 -29.01 -9.09 -19.68
CA SER A 115 -29.11 -7.65 -19.37
C SER A 115 -27.90 -7.15 -18.57
N ARG A 116 -27.40 -7.95 -17.62
CA ARG A 116 -26.24 -7.62 -16.79
C ARG A 116 -24.91 -7.79 -17.52
N GLU A 117 -24.85 -8.64 -18.55
CA GLU A 117 -23.68 -8.81 -19.43
C GLU A 117 -23.21 -7.49 -20.00
N LYS A 118 -24.13 -6.64 -20.45
CA LYS A 118 -23.83 -5.35 -21.04
C LYS A 118 -23.10 -4.42 -20.07
N GLU A 119 -23.49 -4.47 -18.80
CA GLU A 119 -22.86 -3.71 -17.72
C GLU A 119 -21.45 -4.24 -17.42
N LEU A 120 -21.30 -5.55 -17.23
CA LEU A 120 -20.00 -6.20 -17.03
C LEU A 120 -19.04 -5.89 -18.17
N LYS A 121 -19.51 -5.96 -19.41
CA LYS A 121 -18.71 -5.66 -20.58
C LYS A 121 -18.25 -4.21 -20.59
N LYS A 122 -19.13 -3.26 -20.30
CA LYS A 122 -18.80 -1.83 -20.23
C LYS A 122 -17.75 -1.54 -19.15
N GLU A 123 -17.88 -2.16 -17.99
CA GLU A 123 -16.99 -1.92 -16.85
C GLU A 123 -15.61 -2.57 -16.99
N PHE A 124 -15.53 -3.72 -17.67
CA PHE A 124 -14.33 -4.56 -17.64
C PHE A 124 -13.61 -4.75 -18.97
N SER A 125 -14.21 -4.39 -20.12
CA SER A 125 -13.56 -4.60 -21.42
C SER A 125 -12.20 -3.92 -21.52
N ASP A 126 -12.14 -2.63 -21.24
CA ASP A 126 -10.92 -1.84 -21.40
C ASP A 126 -9.87 -2.17 -20.31
N PRO A 127 -10.23 -2.22 -19.01
CA PRO A 127 -9.28 -2.60 -17.99
C PRO A 127 -8.66 -3.98 -18.19
N LEU A 128 -9.47 -4.98 -18.61
CA LEU A 128 -8.98 -6.35 -18.79
C LEU A 128 -8.00 -6.49 -19.97
N THR A 129 -8.17 -5.72 -21.03
CA THR A 129 -7.27 -5.77 -22.20
C THR A 129 -5.88 -5.23 -21.87
N ASN A 130 -5.76 -4.39 -20.86
CA ASN A 130 -4.50 -3.79 -20.42
C ASN A 130 -3.75 -4.61 -19.36
N LEU A 131 -4.35 -5.70 -18.87
CA LEU A 131 -3.70 -6.56 -17.89
C LEU A 131 -2.73 -7.54 -18.53
N SER A 132 -1.57 -7.74 -17.89
CA SER A 132 -0.70 -8.85 -18.24
C SER A 132 -1.36 -10.20 -17.89
N VAL A 133 -0.90 -11.28 -18.53
CA VAL A 133 -1.37 -12.66 -18.23
C VAL A 133 -1.27 -12.97 -16.75
N TYR A 134 -0.18 -12.54 -16.11
CA TYR A 134 0.04 -12.76 -14.67
C TYR A 134 -0.99 -12.00 -13.82
N GLN A 135 -1.24 -10.73 -14.12
CA GLN A 135 -2.26 -9.93 -13.45
C GLN A 135 -3.66 -10.52 -13.65
N GLY A 136 -3.96 -11.00 -14.86
CA GLY A 136 -5.23 -11.68 -15.14
C GLY A 136 -5.44 -12.92 -14.28
N LYS A 137 -4.41 -13.75 -14.07
CA LYS A 137 -4.47 -14.90 -13.16
C LYS A 137 -4.72 -14.49 -11.72
N VAL A 138 -4.06 -13.44 -11.25
CA VAL A 138 -4.27 -12.89 -9.90
C VAL A 138 -5.69 -12.33 -9.77
N LEU A 139 -6.18 -11.57 -10.77
CA LEU A 139 -7.54 -11.04 -10.80
C LEU A 139 -8.59 -12.15 -10.64
N MET A 140 -8.41 -13.28 -11.33
CA MET A 140 -9.35 -14.40 -11.22
C MET A 140 -9.39 -15.01 -9.82
N LYS A 141 -8.22 -15.19 -9.19
CA LYS A 141 -8.17 -15.63 -7.79
C LYS A 141 -8.88 -14.66 -6.86
N LEU A 142 -8.71 -13.37 -7.08
CA LEU A 142 -9.35 -12.33 -6.31
C LEU A 142 -10.87 -12.29 -6.53
N ILE A 143 -11.35 -12.49 -7.76
CA ILE A 143 -12.78 -12.61 -8.03
C ILE A 143 -13.37 -13.83 -7.29
N ASN A 144 -12.69 -14.98 -7.33
CA ASN A 144 -13.12 -16.16 -6.57
C ASN A 144 -13.18 -15.87 -5.05
N ARG A 145 -12.22 -15.10 -4.54
CA ARG A 145 -12.25 -14.61 -3.15
C ARG A 145 -13.50 -13.81 -2.84
N GLU A 146 -13.82 -12.83 -3.68
CA GLU A 146 -14.94 -11.91 -3.45
C GLU A 146 -16.31 -12.58 -3.66
N THR A 147 -16.40 -13.58 -4.54
CA THR A 147 -17.64 -14.29 -4.87
C THR A 147 -17.85 -15.60 -4.08
N GLY A 148 -16.88 -16.01 -3.28
CA GLY A 148 -16.96 -17.29 -2.58
C GLY A 148 -16.84 -18.49 -3.50
N ASN A 149 -16.01 -18.42 -4.56
CA ASN A 149 -15.76 -19.49 -5.53
C ASN A 149 -16.91 -19.81 -6.53
N ASN A 150 -17.94 -18.97 -6.56
CA ASN A 150 -19.11 -19.18 -7.46
C ASN A 150 -18.88 -18.58 -8.87
N CYS A 151 -17.75 -17.91 -9.10
CA CYS A 151 -17.49 -17.23 -10.39
C CYS A 151 -17.53 -18.18 -11.59
N TYR A 152 -17.04 -19.41 -11.45
CA TYR A 152 -17.04 -20.41 -12.51
C TYR A 152 -18.45 -20.80 -12.95
N GLU A 153 -19.35 -21.07 -12.02
CA GLU A 153 -20.73 -21.48 -12.34
C GLU A 153 -21.51 -20.35 -13.02
N ILE A 154 -21.33 -19.12 -12.54
CA ILE A 154 -21.95 -17.95 -13.15
C ILE A 154 -21.45 -17.79 -14.59
N ILE A 155 -20.16 -17.86 -14.82
CA ILE A 155 -19.58 -17.74 -16.17
C ILE A 155 -20.04 -18.87 -17.07
N LYS A 156 -20.21 -20.09 -16.54
CA LYS A 156 -20.75 -21.23 -17.30
C LYS A 156 -22.20 -21.00 -17.72
N GLU A 157 -23.02 -20.39 -16.88
CA GLU A 157 -24.38 -19.96 -17.26
C GLU A 157 -24.39 -18.86 -18.32
N TYR A 158 -23.36 -18.00 -18.32
CA TYR A 158 -23.18 -16.96 -19.34
C TYR A 158 -22.76 -17.49 -20.72
N LYS A 159 -22.54 -18.80 -20.88
CA LYS A 159 -22.00 -19.46 -22.06
C LYS A 159 -22.87 -19.33 -23.33
N GLY A 160 -23.32 -18.18 -23.67
CA GLY A 160 -24.11 -17.90 -24.88
C GLY A 160 -24.29 -16.41 -25.20
N GLY A 161 -23.76 -15.52 -24.33
CA GLY A 161 -23.99 -14.10 -24.47
C GLY A 161 -22.72 -13.28 -24.75
N PHE A 162 -21.54 -13.77 -24.40
CA PHE A 162 -20.32 -13.02 -24.60
C PHE A 162 -19.77 -13.07 -26.02
N ASN A 163 -19.30 -11.92 -26.49
CA ASN A 163 -18.60 -11.79 -27.75
C ASN A 163 -17.36 -12.72 -27.77
N ALA A 164 -17.09 -13.39 -28.88
CA ALA A 164 -16.00 -14.36 -29.02
C ALA A 164 -14.64 -13.79 -28.54
N ARG A 165 -14.40 -12.51 -28.73
CA ARG A 165 -13.17 -11.83 -28.33
C ARG A 165 -13.07 -11.69 -26.81
N PHE A 166 -14.15 -11.35 -26.11
CA PHE A 166 -14.19 -11.32 -24.63
C PHE A 166 -14.02 -12.75 -24.09
N TYR A 167 -14.68 -13.74 -24.74
CA TYR A 167 -14.52 -15.14 -24.39
C TYR A 167 -13.11 -15.66 -24.58
N GLN A 168 -12.43 -15.25 -25.64
CA GLN A 168 -11.02 -15.61 -25.87
C GLN A 168 -10.11 -15.00 -24.81
N THR A 169 -10.31 -13.74 -24.44
CA THR A 169 -9.54 -13.09 -23.38
C THR A 169 -9.80 -13.76 -22.04
N VAL A 170 -11.06 -13.98 -21.72
CA VAL A 170 -11.46 -14.67 -20.51
C VAL A 170 -10.96 -16.12 -20.54
N ALA A 171 -11.18 -16.88 -21.62
CA ALA A 171 -10.71 -18.27 -21.77
C ALA A 171 -9.19 -18.40 -21.67
N PHE A 172 -8.45 -17.45 -22.21
CA PHE A 172 -7.00 -17.42 -22.09
C PHE A 172 -6.53 -17.29 -20.63
N PHE A 173 -7.20 -16.45 -19.84
CA PHE A 173 -6.95 -16.34 -18.41
C PHE A 173 -7.55 -17.53 -17.63
N PHE A 174 -8.65 -18.09 -18.10
CA PHE A 174 -9.45 -19.09 -17.42
C PHE A 174 -8.95 -20.53 -17.57
N ASN A 175 -8.14 -20.82 -18.59
CA ASN A 175 -7.86 -22.21 -18.96
C ASN A 175 -7.01 -22.98 -17.93
N SER A 176 -6.47 -22.32 -16.92
CA SER A 176 -5.61 -23.00 -15.95
C SER A 176 -6.03 -22.92 -14.47
N ASN A 177 -6.85 -21.93 -14.03
CA ASN A 177 -7.00 -21.70 -12.59
C ASN A 177 -8.42 -21.42 -12.04
N LEU A 178 -9.47 -21.41 -12.89
CA LEU A 178 -10.83 -21.08 -12.41
C LEU A 178 -11.45 -22.12 -11.49
N LYS A 179 -11.01 -23.36 -11.63
CA LYS A 179 -11.53 -24.46 -10.81
C LYS A 179 -10.84 -24.57 -9.45
N GLN A 180 -9.74 -23.85 -9.24
CA GLN A 180 -9.07 -23.89 -7.95
C GLN A 180 -9.76 -22.93 -6.99
N PRO A 181 -10.29 -23.43 -5.86
CA PRO A 181 -10.88 -22.58 -4.85
C PRO A 181 -9.81 -21.63 -4.29
N TYR A 182 -10.27 -20.45 -3.87
CA TYR A 182 -9.40 -19.52 -3.15
C TYR A 182 -9.22 -20.00 -1.72
N ASN A 183 -7.97 -20.17 -1.29
CA ASN A 183 -7.66 -20.62 0.06
C ASN A 183 -6.77 -19.59 0.77
N ALA A 184 -7.41 -18.73 1.56
CA ALA A 184 -6.75 -17.67 2.31
C ALA A 184 -5.74 -18.18 3.36
N SER A 185 -5.89 -19.42 3.82
CA SER A 185 -5.08 -19.97 4.92
C SER A 185 -3.82 -20.70 4.44
N THR A 186 -3.80 -21.15 3.19
CA THR A 186 -2.71 -21.97 2.63
C THR A 186 -2.12 -21.35 1.38
N ASP A 187 -2.58 -21.78 0.21
CA ASP A 187 -1.95 -21.44 -1.07
C ASP A 187 -2.02 -19.96 -1.44
N ASP A 188 -3.05 -19.27 -0.99
CA ASP A 188 -3.30 -17.85 -1.29
C ASP A 188 -3.05 -16.92 -0.09
N ALA A 189 -2.38 -17.40 0.97
CA ALA A 189 -2.12 -16.62 2.18
C ALA A 189 -1.33 -15.32 1.90
N VAL A 190 -0.38 -15.36 0.97
CA VAL A 190 0.39 -14.17 0.57
C VAL A 190 -0.49 -13.18 -0.20
N ILE A 191 -1.40 -13.67 -1.05
CA ILE A 191 -2.38 -12.83 -1.74
C ILE A 191 -3.31 -12.18 -0.72
N GLU A 192 -3.81 -12.96 0.25
CA GLU A 192 -4.69 -12.43 1.32
C GLU A 192 -4.01 -11.33 2.14
N LYS A 193 -2.72 -11.50 2.47
CA LYS A 193 -1.93 -10.45 3.12
C LYS A 193 -1.97 -9.13 2.34
N PHE A 194 -1.73 -9.18 1.02
CA PHE A 194 -1.78 -7.99 0.17
C PHE A 194 -3.19 -7.43 0.02
N VAL A 195 -4.20 -8.29 -0.05
CA VAL A 195 -5.59 -7.86 -0.05
C VAL A 195 -5.93 -7.05 1.20
N ARG A 196 -5.55 -7.55 2.39
CA ARG A 196 -5.75 -6.83 3.65
C ARG A 196 -4.99 -5.51 3.70
N GLU A 197 -3.82 -5.46 3.10
CA GLU A 197 -3.05 -4.22 2.96
C GLU A 197 -3.80 -3.19 2.10
N VAL A 198 -4.30 -3.60 0.93
CA VAL A 198 -5.10 -2.74 0.03
C VAL A 198 -6.41 -2.32 0.69
N GLN A 199 -7.11 -3.23 1.36
CA GLN A 199 -8.35 -2.92 2.08
C GLN A 199 -8.12 -1.82 3.13
N ARG A 200 -7.05 -1.92 3.92
CA ARG A 200 -6.71 -0.89 4.91
C ARG A 200 -6.37 0.46 4.27
N MET A 201 -5.65 0.45 3.14
CA MET A 201 -5.27 1.68 2.43
C MET A 201 -6.47 2.43 1.86
N TYR A 202 -7.46 1.71 1.35
CA TYR A 202 -8.64 2.30 0.71
C TYR A 202 -9.89 2.30 1.59
N GLY A 203 -9.81 1.85 2.83
CA GLY A 203 -10.96 1.76 3.73
C GLY A 203 -12.02 0.75 3.28
N TYR A 204 -11.63 -0.29 2.54
CA TYR A 204 -12.57 -1.30 2.08
C TYR A 204 -12.86 -2.33 3.19
N SER A 205 -14.16 -2.64 3.38
CA SER A 205 -14.61 -3.81 4.13
C SER A 205 -14.76 -5.03 3.22
N ASP A 206 -14.82 -6.24 3.78
CA ASP A 206 -15.18 -7.43 2.99
C ASP A 206 -16.58 -7.27 2.39
N LEU A 207 -16.77 -7.77 1.15
CA LEU A 207 -18.09 -7.82 0.55
C LEU A 207 -18.95 -8.88 1.26
N PRO A 208 -20.26 -8.63 1.45
CA PRO A 208 -21.17 -9.65 1.93
C PRO A 208 -21.14 -10.83 0.95
N ARG A 209 -20.78 -12.01 1.47
CA ARG A 209 -20.81 -13.25 0.70
C ARG A 209 -22.20 -13.85 0.84
N ASN A 210 -22.81 -14.14 -0.29
CA ASN A 210 -23.99 -14.99 -0.26
C ASN A 210 -23.56 -16.39 0.18
N PRO A 211 -24.14 -17.00 1.23
CA PRO A 211 -23.84 -18.37 1.53
C PRO A 211 -24.11 -19.21 0.29
N ALA A 212 -23.18 -20.09 -0.02
CA ALA A 212 -23.18 -20.92 -1.22
C ALA A 212 -24.53 -21.62 -1.41
N MET A 213 -24.99 -21.61 -2.65
CA MET A 213 -25.96 -22.63 -3.11
C MET A 213 -25.31 -23.99 -3.11
#